data_8ea346407c5edd22511d79231760a75c
#
_entry.id   8ea346407c5edd22511d79231760a75c
#
_cell.length_a   1.000
_cell.length_b   1.000
_cell.length_c   1.000
_cell.angle_alpha   90.00
_cell.angle_beta   90.00
_cell.angle_gamma   90.00
#
_symmetry.space_group_name_H-M   'P 1'
#
loop_
_entity.id
_entity.type
_entity.pdbx_description
1 polymer ?
#
loop_
_entity_poly.entity_id
_entity_poly.type
_entity_poly.pdbx_seq_one_letter_code
_entity_poly.pdbx_strand_id
1 'polypeptide(L)'
;PEARVYLSKPPVIPGLGTAGGFEMQVEARNGATFENLVEAVDTLMKYAAESKAFTGLSSSLQAEIPQLYFDVDRDKAKFLGIPMSDIFSTMKAYTGSVYVNDFNMFNRVYKVYIQAEAPYRAHKDNINMFFVKTAGGDMVPLTALGDAEYTTGPGNIRRFNMFTTAVVRGVAAPGYSSGEVMRKMEN
;
A
#
# COMPACT_ATOMS: atom_id res chain seq x y z
N PRO A 1 7.04 19.31 -6.25
CA PRO A 1 8.27 18.80 -5.65
C PRO A 1 8.40 17.30 -5.98
N GLU A 2 9.57 16.88 -6.41
CA GLU A 2 9.85 15.51 -6.84
C GLU A 2 9.92 14.51 -5.66
N ALA A 3 10.10 15.01 -4.44
CA ALA A 3 10.14 14.20 -3.22
C ALA A 3 9.69 14.99 -1.99
N ARG A 4 9.13 14.29 -1.01
CA ARG A 4 8.90 14.79 0.36
C ARG A 4 9.90 14.09 1.28
N VAL A 5 10.76 14.85 1.94
CA VAL A 5 11.77 14.33 2.87
C VAL A 5 11.33 14.64 4.29
N TYR A 6 11.24 13.60 5.13
CA TYR A 6 10.94 13.71 6.54
C TYR A 6 12.17 13.35 7.35
N LEU A 7 12.64 14.28 8.17
CA LEU A 7 13.74 14.05 9.11
C LEU A 7 13.13 13.69 10.47
N SER A 8 13.47 12.53 11.00
CA SER A 8 13.06 12.10 12.34
C SER A 8 14.29 11.94 13.24
N LYS A 9 14.16 12.34 14.50
CA LYS A 9 15.17 12.04 15.52
C LYS A 9 15.06 10.58 15.95
N PRO A 10 16.16 9.90 16.29
CA PRO A 10 16.09 8.56 16.86
C PRO A 10 15.33 8.60 18.21
N PRO A 11 14.71 7.49 18.61
CA PRO A 11 14.04 7.40 19.92
C PRO A 11 15.05 7.61 21.03
N VAL A 12 14.61 8.26 22.11
CA VAL A 12 15.46 8.54 23.29
C VAL A 12 15.91 7.23 23.97
N ILE A 13 15.08 6.19 23.88
CA ILE A 13 15.38 4.86 24.42
C ILE A 13 15.48 3.89 23.23
N PRO A 14 16.66 3.28 23.00
CA PRO A 14 16.81 2.27 21.94
C PRO A 14 15.85 1.10 22.14
N GLY A 15 15.14 0.71 21.07
CA GLY A 15 14.17 -0.39 21.12
C GLY A 15 12.73 0.03 21.45
N LEU A 16 12.49 1.27 21.82
CA LEU A 16 11.14 1.82 22.04
C LEU A 16 10.73 2.69 20.83
N GLY A 17 10.24 2.03 19.78
CA GLY A 17 9.81 2.69 18.56
C GLY A 17 10.94 2.92 17.54
N THR A 18 10.58 3.46 16.37
CA THR A 18 11.50 3.72 15.25
C THR A 18 11.93 5.19 15.15
N ALA A 19 11.23 6.10 15.82
CA ALA A 19 11.53 7.53 15.85
C ALA A 19 11.16 8.14 17.21
N GLY A 20 11.82 9.26 17.57
CA GLY A 20 11.41 10.06 18.74
C GLY A 20 10.07 10.76 18.48
N GLY A 21 9.23 10.85 19.51
CA GLY A 21 7.91 11.46 19.44
C GLY A 21 6.84 10.64 20.13
N PHE A 22 5.60 10.74 19.66
CA PHE A 22 4.48 9.92 20.10
C PHE A 22 3.94 9.07 18.95
N GLU A 23 3.38 7.94 19.30
CA GLU A 23 2.64 7.07 18.41
C GLU A 23 1.28 6.76 19.05
N MET A 24 0.21 6.99 18.30
CA MET A 24 -1.16 6.71 18.71
C MET A 24 -1.80 5.78 17.71
N GLN A 25 -2.56 4.82 18.22
CA GLN A 25 -3.34 3.89 17.39
C GLN A 25 -4.82 4.28 17.44
N VAL A 26 -5.39 4.55 16.27
CA VAL A 26 -6.81 4.81 16.08
C VAL A 26 -7.45 3.53 15.57
N GLU A 27 -8.37 2.95 16.33
CA GLU A 27 -8.98 1.65 16.04
C GLU A 27 -10.45 1.79 15.66
N ALA A 28 -10.87 1.13 14.59
CA ALA A 28 -12.28 0.99 14.23
C ALA A 28 -12.90 -0.11 15.10
N ARG A 29 -13.63 0.29 16.16
CA ARG A 29 -14.32 -0.59 17.08
C ARG A 29 -15.84 -0.55 16.88
N ASN A 30 -16.56 -1.43 17.54
CA ASN A 30 -18.03 -1.43 17.58
C ASN A 30 -18.70 -1.47 16.18
N GLY A 31 -18.12 -2.20 15.23
CA GLY A 31 -18.65 -2.30 13.88
C GLY A 31 -18.35 -1.11 12.97
N ALA A 32 -17.48 -0.18 13.39
CA ALA A 32 -17.03 0.92 12.54
C ALA A 32 -16.35 0.40 11.28
N THR A 33 -16.65 1.02 10.15
CA THR A 33 -16.11 0.65 8.84
C THR A 33 -14.72 1.26 8.62
N PHE A 34 -14.07 0.88 7.52
CA PHE A 34 -12.81 1.49 7.12
C PHE A 34 -12.98 3.00 6.80
N GLU A 35 -14.10 3.36 6.18
CA GLU A 35 -14.43 4.75 5.86
C GLU A 35 -14.58 5.60 7.13
N ASN A 36 -15.22 5.08 8.17
CA ASN A 36 -15.30 5.76 9.47
C ASN A 36 -13.91 5.99 10.08
N LEU A 37 -13.00 5.02 9.92
CA LEU A 37 -11.61 5.18 10.36
C LEU A 37 -10.87 6.26 9.57
N VAL A 38 -11.08 6.33 8.25
CA VAL A 38 -10.50 7.38 7.39
C VAL A 38 -10.97 8.76 7.87
N GLU A 39 -12.27 8.94 8.03
CA GLU A 39 -12.86 10.21 8.46
C GLU A 39 -12.36 10.64 9.85
N ALA A 40 -12.28 9.71 10.79
CA ALA A 40 -11.77 9.97 12.13
C ALA A 40 -10.29 10.39 12.11
N VAL A 41 -9.46 9.69 11.33
CA VAL A 41 -8.03 10.02 11.20
C VAL A 41 -7.84 11.37 10.51
N ASP A 42 -8.59 11.67 9.46
CA ASP A 42 -8.51 12.96 8.75
C ASP A 42 -8.92 14.12 9.66
N THR A 43 -9.97 13.94 10.46
CA THR A 43 -10.42 14.94 11.44
C THR A 43 -9.34 15.17 12.50
N LEU A 44 -8.78 14.10 13.04
CA LEU A 44 -7.71 14.16 14.02
C LEU A 44 -6.46 14.87 13.45
N MET A 45 -6.07 14.53 12.22
CA MET A 45 -4.92 15.14 11.56
C MET A 45 -5.13 16.63 11.28
N LYS A 46 -6.34 17.06 10.91
CA LYS A 46 -6.69 18.46 10.73
C LYS A 46 -6.60 19.22 12.05
N TYR A 47 -7.25 18.71 13.11
CA TYR A 47 -7.19 19.31 14.45
C TYR A 47 -5.75 19.44 14.97
N ALA A 48 -4.96 18.37 14.82
CA ALA A 48 -3.58 18.39 15.25
C ALA A 48 -2.70 19.35 14.41
N ALA A 49 -2.98 19.52 13.11
CA ALA A 49 -2.27 20.46 12.26
C ALA A 49 -2.56 21.94 12.61
N GLU A 50 -3.75 22.25 13.10
CA GLU A 50 -4.11 23.59 13.59
C GLU A 50 -3.45 23.93 14.93
N SER A 51 -3.11 22.91 15.70
CA SER A 51 -2.45 23.08 17.00
C SER A 51 -0.96 23.32 16.85
N LYS A 52 -0.45 24.38 17.47
CA LYS A 52 1.00 24.69 17.53
C LYS A 52 1.82 23.69 18.38
N ALA A 53 1.14 22.76 19.04
CA ALA A 53 1.77 21.79 19.94
C ALA A 53 2.42 20.62 19.21
N PHE A 54 2.04 20.38 17.95
CA PHE A 54 2.49 19.24 17.15
C PHE A 54 3.37 19.64 15.98
N THR A 55 4.33 18.79 15.67
CA THR A 55 5.15 18.90 14.45
C THR A 55 5.44 17.54 13.87
N GLY A 56 5.71 17.45 12.57
CA GLY A 56 6.03 16.19 11.90
C GLY A 56 4.90 15.15 11.95
N LEU A 57 3.64 15.61 11.93
CA LEU A 57 2.48 14.72 11.92
C LEU A 57 2.45 13.85 10.67
N SER A 58 2.19 12.57 10.85
CA SER A 58 2.02 11.60 9.77
C SER A 58 1.04 10.50 10.17
N SER A 59 0.31 9.97 9.19
CA SER A 59 -0.55 8.82 9.37
C SER A 59 -0.05 7.64 8.53
N SER A 60 -0.21 6.43 9.04
CA SER A 60 0.03 5.20 8.27
C SER A 60 -1.13 4.86 7.33
N LEU A 61 -2.25 5.58 7.43
CA LEU A 61 -3.44 5.35 6.63
C LEU A 61 -3.22 5.90 5.23
N GLN A 62 -3.34 5.04 4.25
CA GLN A 62 -3.29 5.35 2.82
C GLN A 62 -4.59 4.85 2.20
N ALA A 63 -5.63 5.69 2.26
CA ALA A 63 -6.98 5.32 1.85
C ALA A 63 -7.18 5.39 0.33
N GLU A 64 -6.52 6.33 -0.34
CA GLU A 64 -6.74 6.66 -1.74
C GLU A 64 -5.46 6.50 -2.57
N ILE A 65 -4.96 5.26 -2.65
CA ILE A 65 -3.84 4.98 -3.56
C ILE A 65 -4.42 4.67 -4.94
N PRO A 66 -3.93 5.32 -6.00
CA PRO A 66 -4.28 4.94 -7.36
C PRO A 66 -3.91 3.48 -7.62
N GLN A 67 -4.87 2.72 -8.10
CA GLN A 67 -4.74 1.29 -8.41
C GLN A 67 -5.24 1.03 -9.81
N LEU A 68 -4.75 -0.03 -10.44
CA LEU A 68 -5.28 -0.56 -11.67
C LEU A 68 -6.12 -1.80 -11.34
N TYR A 69 -7.41 -1.69 -11.55
CA TYR A 69 -8.35 -2.81 -11.41
C TYR A 69 -8.51 -3.49 -12.77
N PHE A 70 -8.41 -4.79 -12.80
CA PHE A 70 -8.66 -5.58 -14.00
C PHE A 70 -9.86 -6.50 -13.74
N ASP A 71 -10.97 -6.19 -14.41
CA ASP A 71 -12.19 -6.99 -14.32
C ASP A 71 -12.13 -8.14 -15.31
N VAL A 72 -12.00 -9.36 -14.78
CA VAL A 72 -11.85 -10.56 -15.60
C VAL A 72 -13.20 -11.18 -15.87
N ASP A 73 -13.54 -11.34 -17.16
CA ASP A 73 -14.66 -12.16 -17.62
C ASP A 73 -14.35 -13.65 -17.37
N ARG A 74 -14.87 -14.13 -16.25
CA ARG A 74 -14.63 -15.51 -15.78
C ARG A 74 -15.25 -16.55 -16.70
N ASP A 75 -16.38 -16.25 -17.33
CA ASP A 75 -17.06 -17.17 -18.23
C ASP A 75 -16.27 -17.33 -19.51
N LYS A 76 -15.75 -16.23 -20.05
CA LYS A 76 -14.87 -16.21 -21.20
C LYS A 76 -13.54 -16.92 -20.95
N ALA A 77 -12.92 -16.67 -19.80
CA ALA A 77 -11.70 -17.37 -19.39
C ALA A 77 -11.93 -18.89 -19.30
N LYS A 78 -13.04 -19.31 -18.72
CA LYS A 78 -13.44 -20.72 -18.62
C LYS A 78 -13.72 -21.33 -19.99
N PHE A 79 -14.42 -20.60 -20.88
CA PHE A 79 -14.70 -21.07 -22.25
C PHE A 79 -13.42 -21.30 -23.04
N LEU A 80 -12.41 -20.43 -22.87
CA LEU A 80 -11.10 -20.56 -23.52
C LEU A 80 -10.15 -21.54 -22.81
N GLY A 81 -10.59 -22.17 -21.75
CA GLY A 81 -9.81 -23.13 -20.97
C GLY A 81 -8.60 -22.49 -20.26
N ILE A 82 -8.70 -21.20 -19.88
CA ILE A 82 -7.63 -20.48 -19.21
C ILE A 82 -7.91 -20.43 -17.71
N PRO A 83 -7.05 -21.05 -16.86
CA PRO A 83 -7.19 -20.96 -15.42
C PRO A 83 -7.04 -19.51 -14.93
N MET A 84 -7.86 -19.10 -13.95
CA MET A 84 -7.75 -17.78 -13.32
C MET A 84 -6.38 -17.53 -12.69
N SER A 85 -5.75 -18.57 -12.16
CA SER A 85 -4.38 -18.53 -11.63
C SER A 85 -3.37 -18.04 -12.67
N ASP A 86 -3.54 -18.45 -13.92
CA ASP A 86 -2.59 -18.15 -15.00
C ASP A 86 -2.78 -16.69 -15.45
N ILE A 87 -4.02 -16.20 -15.47
CA ILE A 87 -4.31 -14.79 -15.74
C ILE A 87 -3.63 -13.90 -14.68
N PHE A 88 -3.87 -14.18 -13.39
CA PHE A 88 -3.30 -13.38 -12.31
C PHE A 88 -1.78 -13.51 -12.19
N SER A 89 -1.23 -14.70 -12.42
CA SER A 89 0.23 -14.87 -12.41
C SER A 89 0.90 -14.15 -13.57
N THR A 90 0.28 -14.13 -14.74
CA THR A 90 0.72 -13.36 -15.90
C THR A 90 0.69 -11.87 -15.59
N MET A 91 -0.43 -11.36 -15.11
CA MET A 91 -0.52 -9.95 -14.69
C MET A 91 0.55 -9.58 -13.66
N LYS A 92 0.71 -10.41 -12.63
CA LYS A 92 1.74 -10.21 -11.60
C LYS A 92 3.14 -10.17 -12.18
N ALA A 93 3.45 -11.04 -13.15
CA ALA A 93 4.76 -11.08 -13.80
C ALA A 93 5.07 -9.81 -14.59
N TYR A 94 4.08 -9.30 -15.32
CA TYR A 94 4.27 -8.12 -16.17
C TYR A 94 4.20 -6.81 -15.39
N THR A 95 3.20 -6.62 -14.54
CA THR A 95 2.97 -5.33 -13.84
C THR A 95 3.76 -5.19 -12.55
N GLY A 96 3.96 -6.29 -11.84
CA GLY A 96 4.72 -6.37 -10.60
C GLY A 96 6.10 -6.95 -10.80
N SER A 97 6.37 -8.02 -10.07
CA SER A 97 7.55 -8.85 -10.25
C SER A 97 7.28 -10.26 -9.77
N VAL A 98 7.94 -11.23 -10.38
CA VAL A 98 7.92 -12.62 -9.93
C VAL A 98 9.33 -13.03 -9.51
N TYR A 99 9.42 -13.47 -8.27
CA TYR A 99 10.63 -14.11 -7.78
C TYR A 99 10.79 -15.48 -8.48
N VAL A 100 11.96 -15.70 -9.06
CA VAL A 100 12.26 -16.91 -9.83
C VAL A 100 13.14 -17.86 -9.04
N ASN A 101 14.28 -17.36 -8.55
CA ASN A 101 15.25 -18.14 -7.80
C ASN A 101 16.29 -17.24 -7.14
N ASP A 102 17.16 -17.86 -6.34
CA ASP A 102 18.37 -17.23 -5.80
C ASP A 102 19.61 -17.75 -6.55
N PHE A 103 20.64 -16.92 -6.63
CA PHE A 103 21.97 -17.35 -7.01
C PHE A 103 23.04 -16.81 -6.05
N ASN A 104 24.10 -17.58 -5.88
CA ASN A 104 25.21 -17.21 -5.00
C ASN A 104 26.35 -16.62 -5.81
N MET A 105 26.78 -15.40 -5.46
CA MET A 105 27.95 -14.74 -6.03
C MET A 105 28.64 -13.90 -4.94
N PHE A 106 29.97 -13.88 -4.92
CA PHE A 106 30.78 -13.13 -3.95
C PHE A 106 30.38 -13.36 -2.48
N ASN A 107 30.13 -14.59 -2.09
CA ASN A 107 29.64 -14.98 -0.74
C ASN A 107 28.33 -14.31 -0.32
N ARG A 108 27.49 -13.89 -1.26
CA ARG A 108 26.15 -13.34 -1.01
C ARG A 108 25.11 -14.07 -1.84
N VAL A 109 23.91 -14.15 -1.29
CA VAL A 109 22.72 -14.65 -1.99
C VAL A 109 22.02 -13.48 -2.68
N TYR A 110 21.84 -13.59 -3.98
CA TYR A 110 21.11 -12.61 -4.80
C TYR A 110 19.80 -13.22 -5.26
N LYS A 111 18.73 -12.45 -5.09
CA LYS A 111 17.39 -12.86 -5.56
C LYS A 111 17.18 -12.43 -7.00
N VAL A 112 16.67 -13.33 -7.82
CA VAL A 112 16.31 -13.05 -9.22
C VAL A 112 14.82 -12.78 -9.31
N TYR A 113 14.48 -11.61 -9.85
CA TYR A 113 13.11 -11.22 -10.16
C TYR A 113 12.97 -10.95 -11.64
N ILE A 114 11.84 -11.35 -12.22
CA ILE A 114 11.45 -11.05 -13.59
C ILE A 114 10.26 -10.09 -13.55
N GLN A 115 10.30 -9.06 -14.39
CA GLN A 115 9.19 -8.11 -14.62
C GLN A 115 9.32 -7.53 -16.02
N ALA A 116 8.23 -6.95 -16.54
CA ALA A 116 8.31 -6.17 -17.77
C ALA A 116 9.12 -4.88 -17.56
N GLU A 117 9.80 -4.40 -18.58
CA GLU A 117 10.47 -3.10 -18.52
C GLU A 117 9.48 -1.96 -18.31
N ALA A 118 9.94 -0.87 -17.69
CA ALA A 118 9.08 0.25 -17.28
C ALA A 118 8.19 0.82 -18.41
N PRO A 119 8.66 1.03 -19.65
CA PRO A 119 7.80 1.52 -20.73
C PRO A 119 6.60 0.63 -21.04
N TYR A 120 6.76 -0.70 -20.86
CA TYR A 120 5.71 -1.69 -21.19
C TYR A 120 4.71 -1.91 -20.05
N ARG A 121 4.87 -1.26 -18.88
CA ARG A 121 3.96 -1.35 -17.73
C ARG A 121 3.56 0.01 -17.15
N ALA A 122 3.90 1.11 -17.84
CA ALA A 122 3.65 2.47 -17.37
C ALA A 122 2.20 2.93 -17.56
N HIS A 123 1.48 2.37 -18.52
CA HIS A 123 0.12 2.76 -18.86
C HIS A 123 -0.83 1.56 -18.88
N LYS A 124 -2.11 1.79 -18.54
CA LYS A 124 -3.11 0.73 -18.57
C LYS A 124 -3.26 0.08 -19.94
N ASP A 125 -3.08 0.86 -21.02
CA ASP A 125 -3.22 0.38 -22.40
C ASP A 125 -2.14 -0.66 -22.78
N ASN A 126 -1.05 -0.73 -22.01
CA ASN A 126 0.00 -1.72 -22.24
C ASN A 126 -0.46 -3.17 -21.91
N ILE A 127 -1.61 -3.32 -21.24
CA ILE A 127 -2.22 -4.64 -20.98
C ILE A 127 -2.54 -5.39 -22.30
N ASN A 128 -2.74 -4.67 -23.41
CA ASN A 128 -2.95 -5.27 -24.71
C ASN A 128 -1.73 -6.07 -25.23
N MET A 129 -0.54 -5.82 -24.67
CA MET A 129 0.70 -6.52 -25.01
C MET A 129 0.94 -7.75 -24.13
N PHE A 130 0.08 -8.01 -23.16
CA PHE A 130 0.23 -9.14 -22.24
C PHE A 130 -0.63 -10.31 -22.71
N PHE A 131 -0.01 -11.46 -22.83
CA PHE A 131 -0.66 -12.67 -23.33
C PHE A 131 -0.62 -13.76 -22.27
N VAL A 132 -1.70 -14.51 -22.20
CA VAL A 132 -1.80 -15.73 -21.41
C VAL A 132 -1.98 -16.93 -22.33
N LYS A 133 -1.40 -18.07 -21.93
CA LYS A 133 -1.45 -19.29 -22.72
C LYS A 133 -2.70 -20.10 -22.38
N THR A 134 -3.43 -20.55 -23.40
CA THR A 134 -4.54 -21.50 -23.26
C THR A 134 -4.03 -22.90 -22.95
N ALA A 135 -4.91 -23.79 -22.51
CA ALA A 135 -4.60 -25.22 -22.39
C ALA A 135 -4.16 -25.87 -23.71
N GLY A 136 -4.65 -25.36 -24.84
CA GLY A 136 -4.27 -25.79 -26.20
C GLY A 136 -2.90 -25.27 -26.67
N GLY A 137 -2.33 -24.31 -25.94
CA GLY A 137 -1.04 -23.72 -26.30
C GLY A 137 -1.13 -22.38 -27.05
N ASP A 138 -2.31 -21.92 -27.40
CA ASP A 138 -2.53 -20.65 -28.07
C ASP A 138 -2.34 -19.47 -27.12
N MET A 139 -1.88 -18.34 -27.66
CA MET A 139 -1.67 -17.11 -26.89
C MET A 139 -2.87 -16.17 -27.05
N VAL A 140 -3.51 -15.83 -25.94
CA VAL A 140 -4.67 -14.93 -25.88
C VAL A 140 -4.27 -13.63 -25.17
N PRO A 141 -4.51 -12.43 -25.76
CA PRO A 141 -4.23 -11.17 -25.11
C PRO A 141 -5.14 -10.99 -23.90
N LEU A 142 -4.63 -10.39 -22.82
CA LEU A 142 -5.42 -10.16 -21.60
C LEU A 142 -6.65 -9.28 -21.86
N THR A 143 -6.59 -8.34 -22.79
CA THR A 143 -7.73 -7.50 -23.21
C THR A 143 -8.88 -8.30 -23.83
N ALA A 144 -8.63 -9.52 -24.29
CA ALA A 144 -9.71 -10.42 -24.71
C ALA A 144 -10.45 -11.04 -23.52
N LEU A 145 -9.88 -11.02 -22.31
CA LEU A 145 -10.39 -11.65 -21.11
C LEU A 145 -10.98 -10.68 -20.10
N GLY A 146 -10.86 -9.37 -20.32
CA GLY A 146 -11.38 -8.36 -19.42
C GLY A 146 -10.87 -6.97 -19.71
N ASP A 147 -11.34 -6.01 -18.93
CA ASP A 147 -11.02 -4.60 -19.05
C ASP A 147 -10.25 -4.08 -17.84
N ALA A 148 -9.38 -3.09 -18.10
CA ALA A 148 -8.59 -2.43 -17.07
C ALA A 148 -9.09 -1.01 -16.81
N GLU A 149 -9.30 -0.66 -15.56
CA GLU A 149 -9.72 0.67 -15.16
C GLU A 149 -8.84 1.21 -14.02
N TYR A 150 -8.67 2.54 -14.02
CA TYR A 150 -8.08 3.19 -12.87
C TYR A 150 -9.12 3.32 -11.76
N THR A 151 -8.74 2.92 -10.57
CA THR A 151 -9.54 3.07 -9.35
C THR A 151 -8.67 3.62 -8.23
N THR A 152 -9.28 3.96 -7.11
CA THR A 152 -8.58 4.29 -5.87
C THR A 152 -8.99 3.31 -4.79
N GLY A 153 -8.05 3.00 -3.92
CA GLY A 153 -8.32 2.10 -2.81
C GLY A 153 -7.21 2.11 -1.76
N PRO A 154 -7.44 1.45 -0.63
CA PRO A 154 -6.44 1.38 0.42
C PRO A 154 -5.22 0.59 -0.05
N GLY A 155 -4.01 1.14 0.17
CA GLY A 155 -2.77 0.45 -0.15
C GLY A 155 -2.49 -0.73 0.76
N ASN A 156 -2.83 -0.58 2.03
CA ASN A 156 -2.82 -1.65 3.02
C ASN A 156 -3.85 -1.38 4.12
N ILE A 157 -4.39 -2.44 4.70
CA ILE A 157 -5.26 -2.38 5.87
C ILE A 157 -4.51 -3.04 7.02
N ARG A 158 -4.15 -2.23 8.01
CA ARG A 158 -3.50 -2.71 9.23
C ARG A 158 -4.53 -3.12 10.26
N ARG A 159 -4.18 -4.11 11.07
CA ARG A 159 -4.98 -4.52 12.23
C ARG A 159 -4.11 -4.54 13.47
N PHE A 160 -4.66 -4.04 14.56
CA PHE A 160 -4.10 -4.11 15.90
C PHE A 160 -5.19 -4.65 16.83
N ASN A 161 -4.87 -5.60 17.67
CA ASN A 161 -5.85 -6.29 18.50
C ASN A 161 -7.11 -6.76 17.75
N MET A 162 -6.94 -7.25 16.52
CA MET A 162 -8.00 -7.68 15.58
C MET A 162 -8.86 -6.55 14.99
N PHE A 163 -8.74 -5.31 15.44
CA PHE A 163 -9.44 -4.16 14.89
C PHE A 163 -8.65 -3.52 13.75
N THR A 164 -9.36 -3.05 12.73
CA THR A 164 -8.75 -2.21 11.68
C THR A 164 -8.23 -0.94 12.32
N THR A 165 -6.96 -0.59 12.04
CA THR A 165 -6.28 0.47 12.76
C THR A 165 -5.44 1.36 11.84
N ALA A 166 -5.30 2.61 12.23
CA ALA A 166 -4.36 3.57 11.68
C ALA A 166 -3.39 4.02 12.77
N VAL A 167 -2.14 4.18 12.40
CA VAL A 167 -1.11 4.70 13.30
C VAL A 167 -0.87 6.16 12.98
N VAL A 168 -1.08 7.03 13.95
CA VAL A 168 -0.75 8.47 13.86
C VAL A 168 0.52 8.72 14.65
N ARG A 169 1.49 9.38 14.02
CA ARG A 169 2.77 9.74 14.62
C ARG A 169 2.99 11.23 14.55
N GLY A 170 3.69 11.74 15.56
CA GLY A 170 4.09 13.14 15.59
C GLY A 170 5.14 13.39 16.67
N VAL A 171 5.64 14.60 16.68
CA VAL A 171 6.64 15.08 17.65
C VAL A 171 6.08 16.29 18.37
N ALA A 172 6.39 16.44 19.65
CA ALA A 172 6.09 17.67 20.38
C ALA A 172 6.84 18.85 19.76
N ALA A 173 6.14 19.94 19.52
CA ALA A 173 6.75 21.19 19.08
C ALA A 173 7.67 21.78 20.20
N PRO A 174 8.68 22.59 19.85
CA PRO A 174 9.49 23.26 20.86
C PRO A 174 8.65 24.01 21.90
N GLY A 175 8.92 23.77 23.17
CA GLY A 175 8.16 24.35 24.30
C GLY A 175 7.01 23.50 24.83
N TYR A 176 6.73 22.37 24.22
CA TYR A 176 5.71 21.42 24.70
C TYR A 176 6.37 20.11 25.15
N SER A 177 5.85 19.52 26.22
CA SER A 177 6.26 18.19 26.68
C SER A 177 5.50 17.09 25.94
N SER A 178 6.09 15.90 25.84
CA SER A 178 5.43 14.72 25.23
C SER A 178 4.11 14.38 25.95
N GLY A 179 4.04 14.53 27.28
CA GLY A 179 2.84 14.27 28.06
C GLY A 179 1.71 15.27 27.79
N GLU A 180 2.02 16.54 27.53
CA GLU A 180 1.01 17.54 27.12
C GLU A 180 0.47 17.25 25.74
N VAL A 181 1.35 16.85 24.83
CA VAL A 181 0.99 16.52 23.45
C VAL A 181 0.09 15.28 23.43
N MET A 182 0.42 14.23 24.17
CA MET A 182 -0.44 13.04 24.28
C MET A 182 -1.83 13.37 24.83
N ARG A 183 -1.92 14.13 25.92
CA ARG A 183 -3.22 14.56 26.47
C ARG A 183 -4.05 15.40 25.50
N LYS A 184 -3.41 16.22 24.67
CA LYS A 184 -4.11 17.00 23.62
C LYS A 184 -4.61 16.15 22.46
N MET A 185 -4.02 14.99 22.23
CA MET A 185 -4.48 14.04 21.20
C MET A 185 -5.61 13.15 21.69
N GLU A 186 -5.76 12.97 23.00
CA GLU A 186 -6.81 12.14 23.63
C GLU A 186 -8.12 12.92 23.87
N ASN A 187 -8.08 14.26 23.90
CA ASN A 187 -9.23 15.14 24.12
C ASN A 187 -9.71 15.78 22.81
#